data_f694d7ee0f09503cc01e7e39999699c8
#
_entry.id   f694d7ee0f09503cc01e7e39999699c8
#
_cell.length_a   1.000
_cell.length_b   1.000
_cell.length_c   1.000
_cell.angle_alpha   90.00
_cell.angle_beta   90.00
_cell.angle_gamma   90.00
#
_symmetry.space_group_name_H-M   'P 1'
#
loop_
_entity.id
_entity.type
_entity.pdbx_description
1 polymer ?
#
loop_
_entity_poly.entity_id
_entity_poly.type
_entity_poly.pdbx_seq_one_letter_code
_entity_poly.pdbx_strand_id
1 'polypeptide(L)'
;MKQTSSQPRLDGKIPGRIKYTFALGALGKDMIYGMIATFSMIYFTDIIKVNPVFIGVMFFVAKLWDAFNDLFMGMIVDNTRSRWGKFIPWLVIGTLVNSIVFVVLFTDFHLDGVGLCVFATAAYILWGMTYTIMDIPYWSIIPNLTSNPEEREKVSVLPRIFASIGQSLVIAGFGVQIIEALSGGTTNQAGYHRFAIIIAIVFILTIGITVINLPKKRDDSVPEKKVKFKDIFSIIGKNDQLRWAVTLIFLYNIGIQCIMGVATYYFKYVCGNA
;
A
#
# COMPACT_ATOMS: atom_id res chain seq x y z
N MET A 1 19.91 -5.30 33.32
CA MET A 1 18.66 -5.48 32.57
C MET A 1 18.96 -6.31 31.33
N LYS A 2 18.60 -7.61 31.30
CA LYS A 2 18.77 -8.47 30.13
C LYS A 2 17.72 -8.08 29.10
N GLN A 3 18.13 -7.53 27.96
CA GLN A 3 17.28 -7.37 26.80
C GLN A 3 16.96 -8.76 26.25
N THR A 4 15.77 -9.27 26.54
CA THR A 4 15.20 -10.45 25.93
C THR A 4 14.67 -10.06 24.54
N SER A 5 15.52 -10.12 23.53
CA SER A 5 15.14 -9.93 22.14
C SER A 5 14.61 -11.25 21.57
N SER A 6 13.35 -11.30 21.29
CA SER A 6 12.59 -12.48 20.92
C SER A 6 12.53 -12.82 19.41
N GLN A 7 13.42 -12.25 18.59
CA GLN A 7 13.65 -12.70 17.20
C GLN A 7 15.14 -12.80 16.94
N PRO A 8 15.61 -13.73 16.11
CA PRO A 8 16.98 -13.68 15.67
C PRO A 8 17.10 -12.54 14.67
N ARG A 9 17.38 -11.42 15.18
CA ARG A 9 17.93 -10.33 14.40
C ARG A 9 19.23 -10.85 13.81
N LEU A 10 19.40 -10.65 12.54
CA LEU A 10 20.68 -10.89 11.91
C LEU A 10 21.64 -9.86 12.50
N ASP A 11 22.45 -10.26 13.48
CA ASP A 11 23.41 -9.37 14.16
C ASP A 11 24.55 -8.93 13.23
N GLY A 12 24.59 -9.48 12.01
CA GLY A 12 25.52 -9.17 10.93
C GLY A 12 24.86 -8.47 9.73
N LYS A 13 25.61 -8.44 8.62
CA LYS A 13 25.11 -7.96 7.32
C LYS A 13 23.95 -8.82 6.84
N ILE A 14 22.83 -8.19 6.49
CA ILE A 14 21.71 -8.89 5.86
C ILE A 14 22.15 -9.37 4.47
N PRO A 15 21.92 -10.65 4.11
CA PRO A 15 22.24 -11.16 2.79
C PRO A 15 21.59 -10.31 1.68
N GLY A 16 22.34 -10.00 0.62
CA GLY A 16 21.85 -9.21 -0.50
C GLY A 16 20.57 -9.78 -1.10
N ARG A 17 20.46 -11.11 -1.17
CA ARG A 17 19.26 -11.81 -1.64
C ARG A 17 18.00 -11.33 -0.88
N ILE A 18 18.05 -11.24 0.44
CA ILE A 18 16.91 -10.79 1.26
C ILE A 18 16.59 -9.32 0.97
N LYS A 19 17.62 -8.44 0.89
CA LYS A 19 17.43 -7.01 0.62
C LYS A 19 16.74 -6.77 -0.72
N TYR A 20 17.27 -7.38 -1.81
CA TYR A 20 16.73 -7.16 -3.14
C TYR A 20 15.38 -7.83 -3.37
N THR A 21 15.15 -9.02 -2.83
CA THR A 21 13.82 -9.66 -2.94
C THR A 21 12.77 -8.95 -2.11
N PHE A 22 13.14 -8.40 -0.95
CA PHE A 22 12.26 -7.54 -0.16
C PHE A 22 11.94 -6.24 -0.91
N ALA A 23 12.95 -5.58 -1.50
CA ALA A 23 12.73 -4.40 -2.33
C ALA A 23 11.85 -4.67 -3.56
N LEU A 24 12.01 -5.84 -4.19
CA LEU A 24 11.17 -6.26 -5.32
C LEU A 24 9.68 -6.34 -4.94
N GLY A 25 9.37 -6.77 -3.72
CA GLY A 25 7.99 -6.75 -3.20
C GLY A 25 7.38 -5.35 -3.17
N ALA A 26 8.19 -4.33 -2.81
CA ALA A 26 7.75 -2.95 -2.86
C ALA A 26 7.39 -2.47 -4.27
N LEU A 27 8.14 -2.90 -5.29
CA LEU A 27 7.84 -2.56 -6.68
C LEU A 27 6.42 -2.99 -7.07
N GLY A 28 6.07 -4.26 -6.90
CA GLY A 28 4.75 -4.77 -7.30
C GLY A 28 3.59 -4.14 -6.51
N LYS A 29 3.74 -3.97 -5.19
CA LYS A 29 2.69 -3.36 -4.38
C LYS A 29 2.44 -1.90 -4.75
N ASP A 30 3.49 -1.14 -5.05
CA ASP A 30 3.37 0.26 -5.42
C ASP A 30 2.95 0.48 -6.87
N MET A 31 3.07 -0.52 -7.76
CA MET A 31 2.37 -0.51 -9.05
C MET A 31 0.85 -0.50 -8.88
N ILE A 32 0.29 -1.34 -8.00
CA ILE A 32 -1.15 -1.30 -7.66
C ILE A 32 -1.54 0.05 -7.09
N TYR A 33 -0.79 0.54 -6.11
CA TYR A 33 -1.05 1.84 -5.50
C TYR A 33 -1.00 2.97 -6.53
N GLY A 34 0.00 2.97 -7.42
CA GLY A 34 0.15 3.94 -8.50
C GLY A 34 -1.03 3.93 -9.47
N MET A 35 -1.54 2.75 -9.84
CA MET A 35 -2.72 2.65 -10.70
C MET A 35 -3.96 3.25 -10.04
N ILE A 36 -4.21 2.93 -8.78
CA ILE A 36 -5.35 3.48 -8.05
C ILE A 36 -5.20 5.00 -7.85
N ALA A 37 -4.03 5.46 -7.38
CA ALA A 37 -3.81 6.87 -7.09
C ALA A 37 -3.95 7.77 -8.32
N THR A 38 -3.55 7.27 -9.49
CA THR A 38 -3.53 8.05 -10.74
C THR A 38 -4.80 7.88 -11.56
N PHE A 39 -5.25 6.64 -11.72
CA PHE A 39 -6.27 6.33 -12.72
C PHE A 39 -7.68 6.14 -12.16
N SER A 40 -7.85 5.95 -10.84
CA SER A 40 -9.18 5.68 -10.30
C SER A 40 -10.17 6.83 -10.52
N MET A 41 -9.73 8.09 -10.37
CA MET A 41 -10.61 9.24 -10.64
C MET A 41 -11.07 9.25 -12.10
N ILE A 42 -10.13 9.17 -13.04
CA ILE A 42 -10.42 9.16 -14.49
C ILE A 42 -11.30 7.95 -14.86
N TYR A 43 -10.98 6.78 -14.33
CA TYR A 43 -11.76 5.57 -14.56
C TYR A 43 -13.21 5.74 -14.12
N PHE A 44 -13.44 6.20 -12.90
CA PHE A 44 -14.79 6.38 -12.38
C PHE A 44 -15.57 7.50 -13.09
N THR A 45 -14.92 8.63 -13.42
CA THR A 45 -15.62 9.78 -14.02
C THR A 45 -15.74 9.71 -15.53
N ASP A 46 -14.67 9.30 -16.21
CA ASP A 46 -14.60 9.43 -17.67
C ASP A 46 -14.94 8.13 -18.39
N ILE A 47 -14.60 6.98 -17.80
CA ILE A 47 -14.87 5.67 -18.41
C ILE A 47 -16.25 5.15 -18.01
N ILE A 48 -16.54 5.04 -16.72
CA ILE A 48 -17.82 4.50 -16.22
C ILE A 48 -18.87 5.57 -15.89
N LYS A 49 -18.53 6.85 -16.10
CA LYS A 49 -19.46 8.00 -16.06
C LYS A 49 -20.18 8.23 -14.73
N VAL A 50 -19.53 7.95 -13.61
CA VAL A 50 -20.06 8.32 -12.29
C VAL A 50 -19.82 9.81 -12.03
N ASN A 51 -20.74 10.45 -11.32
CA ASN A 51 -20.64 11.88 -11.00
C ASN A 51 -19.34 12.22 -10.25
N PRO A 52 -18.51 13.16 -10.76
CA PRO A 52 -17.21 13.52 -10.14
C PRO A 52 -17.33 13.99 -8.68
N VAL A 53 -18.41 14.71 -8.32
CA VAL A 53 -18.64 15.19 -6.96
C VAL A 53 -18.84 14.00 -6.02
N PHE A 54 -19.63 12.99 -6.46
CA PHE A 54 -19.82 11.76 -5.70
C PHE A 54 -18.49 11.03 -5.46
N ILE A 55 -17.66 10.90 -6.51
CA ILE A 55 -16.35 10.24 -6.40
C ILE A 55 -15.41 11.00 -5.46
N GLY A 56 -15.40 12.33 -5.51
CA GLY A 56 -14.62 13.15 -4.57
C GLY A 56 -15.01 12.92 -3.11
N VAL A 57 -16.32 12.88 -2.83
CA VAL A 57 -16.84 12.58 -1.48
C VAL A 57 -16.50 11.15 -1.07
N MET A 58 -16.65 10.18 -1.98
CA MET A 58 -16.29 8.78 -1.76
C MET A 58 -14.81 8.63 -1.38
N PHE A 59 -13.90 9.28 -2.10
CA PHE A 59 -12.46 9.25 -1.79
C PHE A 59 -12.17 9.87 -0.43
N PHE A 60 -12.82 10.97 -0.09
CA PHE A 60 -12.66 11.60 1.21
C PHE A 60 -13.10 10.68 2.35
N VAL A 61 -14.29 10.09 2.25
CA VAL A 61 -14.81 9.14 3.24
C VAL A 61 -13.92 7.90 3.35
N ALA A 62 -13.46 7.37 2.21
CA ALA A 62 -12.54 6.23 2.20
C ALA A 62 -11.21 6.55 2.91
N LYS A 63 -10.65 7.76 2.74
CA LYS A 63 -9.43 8.18 3.45
C LYS A 63 -9.62 8.32 4.95
N LEU A 64 -10.78 8.77 5.39
CA LEU A 64 -11.11 8.77 6.82
C LEU A 64 -11.21 7.33 7.36
N TRP A 65 -11.83 6.44 6.59
CA TRP A 65 -11.92 5.03 6.94
C TRP A 65 -10.55 4.35 7.02
N ASP A 66 -9.66 4.62 6.06
CA ASP A 66 -8.29 4.08 6.03
C ASP A 66 -7.56 4.39 7.34
N ALA A 67 -7.67 5.61 7.86
CA ALA A 67 -7.01 6.01 9.10
C ALA A 67 -7.44 5.16 10.32
N PHE A 68 -8.70 4.75 10.39
CA PHE A 68 -9.18 3.82 11.42
C PHE A 68 -8.73 2.39 11.14
N ASN A 69 -8.86 1.94 9.89
CA ASN A 69 -8.49 0.60 9.46
C ASN A 69 -7.02 0.29 9.73
N ASP A 70 -6.11 1.24 9.48
CA ASP A 70 -4.67 1.10 9.71
C ASP A 70 -4.35 0.83 11.18
N LEU A 71 -5.01 1.54 12.10
CA LEU A 71 -4.84 1.31 13.54
C LEU A 71 -5.29 -0.09 13.96
N PHE A 72 -6.45 -0.55 13.46
CA PHE A 72 -6.96 -1.89 13.75
C PHE A 72 -6.04 -2.96 13.18
N MET A 73 -5.58 -2.80 11.94
CA MET A 73 -4.70 -3.77 11.30
C MET A 73 -3.34 -3.86 12.00
N GLY A 74 -2.77 -2.72 12.41
CA GLY A 74 -1.56 -2.69 13.22
C GLY A 74 -1.68 -3.53 14.50
N MET A 75 -2.79 -3.39 15.24
CA MET A 75 -3.06 -4.19 16.43
C MET A 75 -3.24 -5.69 16.13
N ILE A 76 -3.93 -6.03 15.04
CA ILE A 76 -4.13 -7.42 14.63
C ILE A 76 -2.80 -8.08 14.32
N VAL A 77 -1.95 -7.41 13.55
CA VAL A 77 -0.60 -7.89 13.19
C VAL A 77 0.24 -8.08 14.45
N ASP A 78 0.20 -7.09 15.37
CA ASP A 78 0.98 -7.15 16.61
C ASP A 78 0.56 -8.29 17.55
N ASN A 79 -0.69 -8.68 17.51
CA ASN A 79 -1.21 -9.79 18.31
C ASN A 79 -1.20 -11.15 17.58
N THR A 80 -0.76 -11.19 16.32
CA THR A 80 -0.77 -12.42 15.51
C THR A 80 0.38 -13.35 15.88
N ARG A 81 0.05 -14.63 15.99
CA ARG A 81 1.00 -15.73 16.23
C ARG A 81 0.71 -16.85 15.27
N SER A 82 1.67 -17.17 14.41
CA SER A 82 1.51 -18.23 13.44
C SER A 82 2.80 -19.05 13.26
N ARG A 83 2.65 -20.27 12.69
CA ARG A 83 3.79 -21.12 12.34
C ARG A 83 4.77 -20.48 11.35
N TRP A 84 4.30 -19.51 10.56
CA TRP A 84 5.07 -18.80 9.55
C TRP A 84 5.62 -17.46 10.06
N GLY A 85 5.48 -17.20 11.37
CA GLY A 85 5.81 -15.93 11.99
C GLY A 85 4.63 -14.95 11.99
N LYS A 86 4.90 -13.74 12.46
CA LYS A 86 3.88 -12.71 12.71
C LYS A 86 3.35 -12.07 11.41
N PHE A 87 4.22 -11.85 10.42
CA PHE A 87 3.94 -11.00 9.25
C PHE A 87 3.59 -11.79 7.98
N ILE A 88 4.23 -12.94 7.75
CA ILE A 88 4.12 -13.71 6.50
C ILE A 88 2.67 -14.09 6.15
N PRO A 89 1.82 -14.57 7.09
CA PRO A 89 0.43 -14.89 6.78
C PRO A 89 -0.35 -13.72 6.21
N TRP A 90 -0.15 -12.54 6.80
CA TRP A 90 -0.82 -11.31 6.37
C TRP A 90 -0.33 -10.82 5.01
N LEU A 91 0.98 -10.97 4.72
CA LEU A 91 1.52 -10.69 3.38
C LEU A 91 0.86 -11.58 2.33
N VAL A 92 0.74 -12.88 2.57
CA VAL A 92 0.15 -13.81 1.60
C VAL A 92 -1.35 -13.56 1.44
N ILE A 93 -2.10 -13.55 2.54
CA ILE A 93 -3.56 -13.36 2.50
C ILE A 93 -3.90 -11.99 1.93
N GLY A 94 -3.25 -10.93 2.43
CA GLY A 94 -3.49 -9.56 1.96
C GLY A 94 -3.19 -9.40 0.48
N THR A 95 -2.07 -9.97 -0.02
CA THR A 95 -1.72 -9.92 -1.44
C THR A 95 -2.78 -10.59 -2.31
N LEU A 96 -3.19 -11.81 -1.97
CA LEU A 96 -4.17 -12.55 -2.77
C LEU A 96 -5.54 -11.87 -2.77
N VAL A 97 -6.04 -11.50 -1.59
CA VAL A 97 -7.35 -10.86 -1.48
C VAL A 97 -7.34 -9.47 -2.14
N ASN A 98 -6.28 -8.68 -1.91
CA ASN A 98 -6.18 -7.37 -2.54
C ASN A 98 -6.07 -7.45 -4.07
N SER A 99 -5.34 -8.44 -4.60
CA SER A 99 -5.26 -8.67 -6.06
C SER A 99 -6.64 -8.97 -6.67
N ILE A 100 -7.46 -9.77 -5.99
CA ILE A 100 -8.81 -10.08 -6.43
C ILE A 100 -9.68 -8.81 -6.41
N VAL A 101 -9.69 -8.10 -5.28
CA VAL A 101 -10.49 -6.88 -5.12
C VAL A 101 -10.05 -5.80 -6.12
N PHE A 102 -8.74 -5.68 -6.36
CA PHE A 102 -8.18 -4.74 -7.33
C PHE A 102 -8.65 -5.04 -8.76
N VAL A 103 -8.65 -6.29 -9.19
CA VAL A 103 -9.16 -6.68 -10.52
C VAL A 103 -10.68 -6.48 -10.59
N VAL A 104 -11.42 -6.83 -9.53
CA VAL A 104 -12.88 -6.62 -9.43
C VAL A 104 -13.24 -5.14 -9.57
N LEU A 105 -12.45 -4.23 -8.98
CA LEU A 105 -12.67 -2.78 -9.07
C LEU A 105 -12.73 -2.27 -10.52
N PHE A 106 -11.94 -2.85 -11.42
CA PHE A 106 -11.87 -2.50 -12.83
C PHE A 106 -12.69 -3.45 -13.73
N THR A 107 -13.54 -4.31 -13.15
CA THR A 107 -14.41 -5.23 -13.90
C THR A 107 -15.75 -4.57 -14.20
N ASP A 108 -16.24 -4.77 -15.42
CA ASP A 108 -17.57 -4.34 -15.82
C ASP A 108 -18.62 -5.37 -15.38
N PHE A 109 -19.52 -4.94 -14.52
CA PHE A 109 -20.69 -5.73 -14.10
C PHE A 109 -21.98 -5.23 -14.73
N HIS A 110 -21.92 -4.31 -15.69
CA HIS A 110 -23.06 -3.71 -16.38
C HIS A 110 -24.08 -3.09 -15.40
N LEU A 111 -23.56 -2.45 -14.34
CA LEU A 111 -24.37 -1.79 -13.32
C LEU A 111 -24.60 -0.33 -13.71
N ASP A 112 -25.80 0.17 -13.44
CA ASP A 112 -26.19 1.54 -13.68
C ASP A 112 -26.71 2.25 -12.43
N GLY A 113 -26.72 3.58 -12.47
CA GLY A 113 -27.33 4.43 -11.46
C GLY A 113 -26.80 4.19 -10.04
N VAL A 114 -27.71 3.94 -9.10
CA VAL A 114 -27.36 3.73 -7.68
C VAL A 114 -26.53 2.46 -7.47
N GLY A 115 -26.82 1.40 -8.25
CA GLY A 115 -26.08 0.15 -8.15
C GLY A 115 -24.59 0.33 -8.46
N LEU A 116 -24.26 1.10 -9.48
CA LEU A 116 -22.89 1.45 -9.87
C LEU A 116 -22.19 2.27 -8.76
N CYS A 117 -22.89 3.25 -8.18
CA CYS A 117 -22.33 4.06 -7.08
C CYS A 117 -22.02 3.21 -5.84
N VAL A 118 -22.91 2.29 -5.47
CA VAL A 118 -22.72 1.37 -4.34
C VAL A 118 -21.55 0.43 -4.61
N PHE A 119 -21.49 -0.15 -5.81
CA PHE A 119 -20.38 -1.02 -6.22
C PHE A 119 -19.03 -0.28 -6.17
N ALA A 120 -18.93 0.90 -6.79
CA ALA A 120 -17.71 1.71 -6.82
C ALA A 120 -17.23 2.03 -5.41
N THR A 121 -18.14 2.45 -4.51
CA THR A 121 -17.83 2.77 -3.12
C THR A 121 -17.36 1.52 -2.36
N ALA A 122 -18.09 0.42 -2.45
CA ALA A 122 -17.75 -0.81 -1.76
C ALA A 122 -16.41 -1.38 -2.25
N ALA A 123 -16.20 -1.45 -3.57
CA ALA A 123 -14.98 -1.97 -4.17
C ALA A 123 -13.76 -1.11 -3.81
N TYR A 124 -13.89 0.23 -3.81
CA TYR A 124 -12.79 1.13 -3.45
C TYR A 124 -12.42 1.04 -1.97
N ILE A 125 -13.40 1.01 -1.06
CA ILE A 125 -13.17 0.85 0.38
C ILE A 125 -12.57 -0.52 0.66
N LEU A 126 -13.09 -1.60 0.07
CA LEU A 126 -12.54 -2.96 0.22
C LEU A 126 -11.11 -3.05 -0.32
N TRP A 127 -10.80 -2.36 -1.42
CA TRP A 127 -9.44 -2.29 -1.92
C TRP A 127 -8.50 -1.66 -0.88
N GLY A 128 -8.84 -0.51 -0.29
CA GLY A 128 -8.05 0.14 0.75
C GLY A 128 -7.84 -0.77 1.96
N MET A 129 -8.92 -1.37 2.47
CA MET A 129 -8.86 -2.30 3.61
C MET A 129 -7.93 -3.49 3.34
N THR A 130 -8.08 -4.13 2.18
CA THR A 130 -7.27 -5.30 1.83
C THR A 130 -5.82 -4.94 1.51
N TYR A 131 -5.57 -3.74 0.98
CA TYR A 131 -4.22 -3.22 0.78
C TYR A 131 -3.49 -3.05 2.13
N THR A 132 -4.15 -2.46 3.12
CA THR A 132 -3.62 -2.28 4.47
C THR A 132 -3.24 -3.61 5.13
N ILE A 133 -4.01 -4.69 4.88
CA ILE A 133 -3.72 -6.05 5.40
C ILE A 133 -2.32 -6.54 5.00
N MET A 134 -1.84 -6.15 3.84
CA MET A 134 -0.51 -6.50 3.33
C MET A 134 0.53 -5.41 3.64
N ASP A 135 0.19 -4.14 3.48
CA ASP A 135 1.14 -3.04 3.55
C ASP A 135 1.72 -2.82 4.94
N ILE A 136 0.89 -2.84 5.98
CA ILE A 136 1.35 -2.69 7.38
C ILE A 136 2.33 -3.79 7.79
N PRO A 137 2.03 -5.10 7.59
CA PRO A 137 3.00 -6.15 7.87
C PRO A 137 4.28 -6.01 7.04
N TYR A 138 4.19 -5.61 5.78
CA TYR A 138 5.34 -5.42 4.91
C TYR A 138 6.35 -4.44 5.52
N TRP A 139 5.93 -3.24 5.87
CA TRP A 139 6.82 -2.24 6.47
C TRP A 139 7.25 -2.60 7.89
N SER A 140 6.42 -3.33 8.65
CA SER A 140 6.72 -3.79 10.00
C SER A 140 7.80 -4.87 10.07
N ILE A 141 8.15 -5.51 8.95
CA ILE A 141 9.25 -6.48 8.87
C ILE A 141 10.61 -5.80 9.08
N ILE A 142 10.81 -4.58 8.57
CA ILE A 142 12.11 -3.89 8.54
C ILE A 142 12.78 -3.82 9.93
N PRO A 143 12.12 -3.29 10.99
CA PRO A 143 12.73 -3.24 12.32
C PRO A 143 12.97 -4.62 12.94
N ASN A 144 12.35 -5.67 12.40
CA ASN A 144 12.47 -7.04 12.89
C ASN A 144 13.56 -7.84 12.15
N LEU A 145 14.05 -7.39 10.98
CA LEU A 145 15.10 -8.07 10.22
C LEU A 145 16.48 -7.91 10.86
N THR A 146 16.79 -6.74 11.42
CA THR A 146 18.13 -6.47 12.00
C THR A 146 18.09 -5.47 13.13
N SER A 147 19.02 -5.63 14.07
CA SER A 147 19.32 -4.65 15.13
C SER A 147 20.40 -3.63 14.72
N ASN A 148 21.17 -3.92 13.65
CA ASN A 148 22.22 -3.03 13.16
C ASN A 148 21.59 -1.79 12.46
N PRO A 149 21.86 -0.55 12.94
CA PRO A 149 21.29 0.67 12.35
C PRO A 149 21.63 0.87 10.88
N GLU A 150 22.88 0.62 10.48
CA GLU A 150 23.33 0.79 9.08
C GLU A 150 22.61 -0.17 8.12
N GLU A 151 22.45 -1.43 8.54
CA GLU A 151 21.75 -2.43 7.73
C GLU A 151 20.24 -2.15 7.69
N ARG A 152 19.66 -1.62 8.79
CA ARG A 152 18.26 -1.19 8.84
C ARG A 152 18.01 -0.04 7.87
N GLU A 153 18.94 0.92 7.78
CA GLU A 153 18.85 2.03 6.82
C GLU A 153 18.80 1.48 5.38
N LYS A 154 19.74 0.61 5.01
CA LYS A 154 19.79 0.01 3.66
C LYS A 154 18.51 -0.75 3.30
N VAL A 155 17.97 -1.54 4.25
CA VAL A 155 16.71 -2.28 4.06
C VAL A 155 15.48 -1.37 4.08
N SER A 156 15.58 -0.16 4.60
CA SER A 156 14.51 0.84 4.55
C SER A 156 14.53 1.66 3.27
N VAL A 157 15.72 2.02 2.76
CA VAL A 157 15.88 2.86 1.57
C VAL A 157 15.63 2.08 0.29
N LEU A 158 16.19 0.87 0.18
CA LEU A 158 16.10 0.09 -1.06
C LEU A 158 14.65 -0.23 -1.50
N PRO A 159 13.73 -0.67 -0.62
CA PRO A 159 12.33 -0.86 -0.98
C PRO A 159 11.64 0.43 -1.43
N ARG A 160 11.98 1.59 -0.84
CA ARG A 160 11.41 2.88 -1.26
C ARG A 160 11.81 3.26 -2.68
N ILE A 161 13.07 2.97 -3.07
CA ILE A 161 13.54 3.17 -4.45
C ILE A 161 12.72 2.28 -5.40
N PHE A 162 12.56 0.99 -5.08
CA PHE A 162 11.78 0.06 -5.90
C PHE A 162 10.30 0.41 -5.95
N ALA A 163 9.73 0.88 -4.84
CA ALA A 163 8.37 1.43 -4.77
C ALA A 163 8.18 2.61 -5.73
N SER A 164 9.11 3.57 -5.70
CA SER A 164 9.08 4.73 -6.61
C SER A 164 9.24 4.30 -8.08
N ILE A 165 10.07 3.31 -8.38
CA ILE A 165 10.20 2.74 -9.73
C ILE A 165 8.87 2.09 -10.14
N GLY A 166 8.27 1.25 -9.28
CA GLY A 166 6.99 0.59 -9.56
C GLY A 166 5.87 1.59 -9.84
N GLN A 167 5.75 2.60 -9.00
CA GLN A 167 4.78 3.68 -9.19
C GLN A 167 5.05 4.46 -10.49
N SER A 168 6.31 4.82 -10.77
CA SER A 168 6.69 5.55 -11.98
C SER A 168 6.42 4.77 -13.25
N LEU A 169 6.62 3.45 -13.27
CA LEU A 169 6.30 2.59 -14.42
C LEU A 169 4.81 2.67 -14.80
N VAL A 170 3.95 2.84 -13.81
CA VAL A 170 2.50 2.98 -14.03
C VAL A 170 2.11 4.42 -14.40
N ILE A 171 2.72 5.43 -13.75
CA ILE A 171 2.31 6.83 -13.88
C ILE A 171 3.00 7.53 -15.04
N ALA A 172 4.33 7.39 -15.17
CA ALA A 172 5.19 8.27 -15.97
C ALA A 172 5.25 7.94 -17.47
N GLY A 173 4.13 7.57 -18.07
CA GLY A 173 4.03 7.51 -19.52
C GLY A 173 3.76 6.13 -20.13
N PHE A 174 3.93 5.05 -19.38
CA PHE A 174 3.61 3.72 -19.91
C PHE A 174 2.18 3.28 -19.60
N GLY A 175 1.58 3.77 -18.52
CA GLY A 175 0.25 3.34 -18.08
C GLY A 175 -0.84 3.65 -19.10
N VAL A 176 -0.92 4.89 -19.57
CA VAL A 176 -1.93 5.31 -20.57
C VAL A 176 -1.73 4.55 -21.87
N GLN A 177 -0.50 4.51 -22.40
CA GLN A 177 -0.19 3.82 -23.65
C GLN A 177 -0.47 2.31 -23.57
N ILE A 178 -0.17 1.69 -22.43
CA ILE A 178 -0.49 0.26 -22.22
C ILE A 178 -2.01 0.07 -22.17
N ILE A 179 -2.74 0.92 -21.44
CA ILE A 179 -4.21 0.87 -21.39
C ILE A 179 -4.81 1.07 -22.80
N GLU A 180 -4.33 2.03 -23.57
CA GLU A 180 -4.76 2.27 -24.96
C GLU A 180 -4.48 1.07 -25.86
N ALA A 181 -3.27 0.52 -25.81
CA ALA A 181 -2.89 -0.68 -26.56
C ALA A 181 -3.76 -1.89 -26.20
N LEU A 182 -4.04 -2.07 -24.90
CA LEU A 182 -4.91 -3.14 -24.41
C LEU A 182 -6.40 -2.89 -24.72
N SER A 183 -6.77 -1.64 -24.99
CA SER A 183 -8.13 -1.21 -25.36
C SER A 183 -8.44 -1.32 -26.85
N GLY A 184 -7.42 -1.48 -27.70
CA GLY A 184 -7.57 -1.49 -29.16
C GLY A 184 -7.59 -0.09 -29.78
N GLY A 185 -6.95 0.92 -29.15
CA GLY A 185 -6.72 2.26 -29.72
C GLY A 185 -7.27 3.43 -28.91
N THR A 186 -8.38 3.28 -28.21
CA THR A 186 -8.92 4.32 -27.30
C THR A 186 -9.14 3.72 -25.92
N THR A 187 -8.83 4.49 -24.87
CA THR A 187 -8.98 4.02 -23.49
C THR A 187 -10.42 3.61 -23.20
N ASN A 188 -10.62 2.38 -22.78
CA ASN A 188 -11.91 1.83 -22.41
C ASN A 188 -11.80 0.92 -21.16
N GLN A 189 -12.96 0.52 -20.65
CA GLN A 189 -13.04 -0.32 -19.43
C GLN A 189 -12.28 -1.64 -19.58
N ALA A 190 -12.34 -2.30 -20.74
CA ALA A 190 -11.63 -3.55 -21.00
C ALA A 190 -10.10 -3.39 -20.92
N GLY A 191 -9.56 -2.26 -21.39
CA GLY A 191 -8.13 -1.94 -21.26
C GLY A 191 -7.70 -1.77 -19.81
N TYR A 192 -8.48 -1.05 -19.01
CA TYR A 192 -8.23 -0.92 -17.57
C TYR A 192 -8.27 -2.26 -16.85
N HIS A 193 -9.27 -3.09 -17.16
CA HIS A 193 -9.39 -4.43 -16.60
C HIS A 193 -8.18 -5.33 -16.92
N ARG A 194 -7.77 -5.38 -18.21
CA ARG A 194 -6.61 -6.16 -18.64
C ARG A 194 -5.31 -5.66 -17.99
N PHE A 195 -5.14 -4.35 -17.88
CA PHE A 195 -3.99 -3.77 -17.23
C PHE A 195 -3.97 -4.07 -15.72
N ALA A 196 -5.13 -4.04 -15.06
CA ALA A 196 -5.25 -4.45 -13.66
C ALA A 196 -4.86 -5.91 -13.45
N ILE A 197 -5.23 -6.82 -14.34
CA ILE A 197 -4.81 -8.23 -14.28
C ILE A 197 -3.29 -8.35 -14.37
N ILE A 198 -2.64 -7.65 -15.31
CA ILE A 198 -1.19 -7.68 -15.49
C ILE A 198 -0.49 -7.21 -14.21
N ILE A 199 -0.92 -6.07 -13.65
CA ILE A 199 -0.35 -5.52 -12.41
C ILE A 199 -0.58 -6.48 -11.23
N ALA A 200 -1.76 -7.08 -11.11
CA ALA A 200 -2.07 -8.04 -10.06
C ALA A 200 -1.16 -9.28 -10.13
N ILE A 201 -0.87 -9.78 -11.32
CA ILE A 201 0.08 -10.90 -11.52
C ILE A 201 1.49 -10.50 -11.07
N VAL A 202 1.97 -9.32 -11.50
CA VAL A 202 3.29 -8.80 -11.07
C VAL A 202 3.35 -8.66 -9.56
N PHE A 203 2.31 -8.14 -8.94
CA PHE A 203 2.22 -7.99 -7.49
C PHE A 203 2.28 -9.34 -6.75
N ILE A 204 1.50 -10.33 -7.19
CA ILE A 204 1.52 -11.67 -6.60
C ILE A 204 2.91 -12.31 -6.74
N LEU A 205 3.54 -12.19 -7.90
CA LEU A 205 4.88 -12.74 -8.14
C LEU A 205 5.94 -12.07 -7.28
N THR A 206 5.95 -10.74 -7.20
CA THR A 206 6.97 -9.99 -6.46
C THR A 206 6.85 -10.21 -4.96
N ILE A 207 5.64 -10.19 -4.40
CA ILE A 207 5.42 -10.53 -2.99
C ILE A 207 5.68 -12.02 -2.73
N GLY A 208 5.32 -12.92 -3.65
CA GLY A 208 5.64 -14.34 -3.56
C GLY A 208 7.16 -14.58 -3.45
N ILE A 209 7.96 -13.94 -4.29
CA ILE A 209 9.43 -13.97 -4.22
C ILE A 209 9.92 -13.42 -2.89
N THR A 210 9.35 -12.33 -2.41
CA THR A 210 9.66 -11.75 -1.09
C THR A 210 9.40 -12.76 0.02
N VAL A 211 8.22 -13.36 0.09
CA VAL A 211 7.81 -14.30 1.13
C VAL A 211 8.68 -15.56 1.16
N ILE A 212 9.07 -16.07 -0.02
CA ILE A 212 9.93 -17.26 -0.12
C ILE A 212 11.32 -16.99 0.47
N ASN A 213 11.84 -15.76 0.31
CA ASN A 213 13.18 -15.38 0.73
C ASN A 213 13.26 -14.77 2.14
N LEU A 214 12.13 -14.40 2.73
CA LEU A 214 12.10 -13.95 4.12
C LEU A 214 12.43 -15.08 5.08
N PRO A 215 13.23 -14.80 6.14
CA PRO A 215 13.55 -15.80 7.15
C PRO A 215 12.26 -16.24 7.87
N LYS A 216 11.89 -17.51 7.68
CA LYS A 216 10.76 -18.11 8.37
C LYS A 216 11.22 -18.51 9.77
N LYS A 217 10.85 -17.73 10.78
CA LYS A 217 11.07 -18.13 12.16
C LYS A 217 9.77 -18.31 12.92
N ARG A 218 9.71 -19.45 13.58
CA ARG A 218 8.71 -19.74 14.59
C ARG A 218 8.93 -18.79 15.76
N ASP A 219 7.88 -18.11 16.15
CA ASP A 219 7.88 -17.22 17.30
C ASP A 219 7.83 -18.09 18.57
N ASP A 220 8.99 -18.52 19.06
CA ASP A 220 9.13 -19.24 20.34
C ASP A 220 9.29 -18.26 21.51
N SER A 221 9.01 -16.98 21.29
CA SER A 221 9.22 -15.92 22.27
C SER A 221 8.11 -15.85 23.33
N VAL A 222 8.55 -15.49 24.53
CA VAL A 222 7.78 -15.12 25.72
C VAL A 222 6.54 -14.28 25.32
N PRO A 223 5.39 -14.48 25.97
CA PRO A 223 4.17 -13.73 25.66
C PRO A 223 4.41 -12.23 25.81
N GLU A 224 4.61 -11.55 24.67
CA GLU A 224 4.54 -10.08 24.65
C GLU A 224 3.15 -9.64 25.15
N LYS A 225 3.13 -8.63 26.03
CA LYS A 225 1.89 -8.04 26.53
C LYS A 225 1.03 -7.64 25.34
N LYS A 226 -0.22 -8.13 25.27
CA LYS A 226 -1.18 -7.72 24.25
C LYS A 226 -1.30 -6.20 24.24
N VAL A 227 -1.02 -5.59 23.11
CA VAL A 227 -1.18 -4.14 22.91
C VAL A 227 -2.67 -3.82 22.87
N LYS A 228 -3.13 -2.94 23.76
CA LYS A 228 -4.52 -2.45 23.80
C LYS A 228 -4.58 -1.07 23.13
N PHE A 229 -5.71 -0.76 22.51
CA PHE A 229 -5.93 0.54 21.84
C PHE A 229 -5.61 1.75 22.76
N LYS A 230 -5.96 1.66 24.05
CA LYS A 230 -5.65 2.70 25.03
C LYS A 230 -4.15 2.90 25.27
N ASP A 231 -3.35 1.84 25.09
CA ASP A 231 -1.91 1.90 25.31
C ASP A 231 -1.22 2.75 24.24
N ILE A 232 -1.74 2.76 22.99
CA ILE A 232 -1.22 3.54 21.88
C ILE A 232 -1.28 5.05 22.20
N PHE A 233 -2.47 5.54 22.61
CA PHE A 233 -2.63 6.95 22.97
C PHE A 233 -1.80 7.33 24.21
N SER A 234 -1.69 6.43 25.17
CA SER A 234 -0.84 6.63 26.34
C SER A 234 0.66 6.73 25.98
N ILE A 235 1.12 5.90 25.05
CA ILE A 235 2.51 5.92 24.56
C ILE A 235 2.82 7.22 23.83
N ILE A 236 1.94 7.65 22.93
CA ILE A 236 2.08 8.93 22.20
C ILE A 236 2.08 10.11 23.18
N GLY A 237 1.16 10.11 24.14
CA GLY A 237 1.04 11.19 25.12
C GLY A 237 2.26 11.32 26.05
N LYS A 238 2.94 10.21 26.35
CA LYS A 238 4.11 10.17 27.26
C LYS A 238 5.45 10.37 26.56
N ASN A 239 5.52 10.30 25.24
CA ASN A 239 6.75 10.40 24.48
C ASN A 239 6.78 11.69 23.63
N ASP A 240 7.53 12.68 24.12
CA ASP A 240 7.63 13.99 23.46
C ASP A 240 8.26 13.89 22.08
N GLN A 241 9.27 13.06 21.88
CA GLN A 241 9.91 12.87 20.58
C GLN A 241 8.95 12.24 19.57
N LEU A 242 8.13 11.28 20.01
CA LEU A 242 7.12 10.65 19.15
C LEU A 242 6.04 11.66 18.75
N ARG A 243 5.60 12.53 19.66
CA ARG A 243 4.63 13.60 19.33
C ARG A 243 5.17 14.54 18.28
N TRP A 244 6.41 15.00 18.43
CA TRP A 244 7.04 15.87 17.43
C TRP A 244 7.24 15.17 16.09
N ALA A 245 7.67 13.91 16.07
CA ALA A 245 7.81 13.13 14.86
C ALA A 245 6.46 12.98 14.12
N VAL A 246 5.39 12.62 14.83
CA VAL A 246 4.03 12.52 14.26
C VAL A 246 3.57 13.87 13.71
N THR A 247 3.77 14.97 14.45
CA THR A 247 3.39 16.31 14.00
C THR A 247 4.14 16.72 12.74
N LEU A 248 5.46 16.48 12.67
CA LEU A 248 6.27 16.79 11.49
C LEU A 248 5.82 15.98 10.27
N ILE A 249 5.59 14.68 10.43
CA ILE A 249 5.11 13.81 9.34
C ILE A 249 3.73 14.29 8.86
N PHE A 250 2.84 14.67 9.75
CA PHE A 250 1.50 15.18 9.43
C PHE A 250 1.58 16.47 8.61
N LEU A 251 2.34 17.47 9.08
CA LEU A 251 2.52 18.75 8.38
C LEU A 251 3.20 18.57 7.02
N TYR A 252 4.21 17.70 6.94
CA TYR A 252 4.89 17.36 5.70
C TYR A 252 3.93 16.75 4.66
N ASN A 253 3.10 15.78 5.07
CA ASN A 253 2.12 15.19 4.18
C ASN A 253 1.05 16.19 3.72
N ILE A 254 0.54 17.05 4.61
CA ILE A 254 -0.39 18.12 4.22
C ILE A 254 0.26 19.02 3.18
N GLY A 255 1.51 19.47 3.40
CA GLY A 255 2.23 20.34 2.47
C GLY A 255 2.36 19.71 1.07
N ILE A 256 2.78 18.46 1.00
CA ILE A 256 2.89 17.73 -0.28
C ILE A 256 1.52 17.60 -0.97
N GLN A 257 0.48 17.21 -0.24
CA GLN A 257 -0.86 17.05 -0.82
C GLN A 257 -1.44 18.36 -1.33
N CYS A 258 -1.20 19.48 -0.62
CA CYS A 258 -1.58 20.81 -1.09
C CYS A 258 -0.85 21.19 -2.39
N ILE A 259 0.47 20.96 -2.46
CA ILE A 259 1.27 21.22 -3.67
C ILE A 259 0.77 20.38 -4.84
N MET A 260 0.61 19.07 -4.64
CA MET A 260 0.13 18.15 -5.68
C MET A 260 -1.28 18.48 -6.15
N GLY A 261 -2.17 18.88 -5.23
CA GLY A 261 -3.53 19.30 -5.57
C GLY A 261 -3.57 20.56 -6.45
N VAL A 262 -2.66 21.50 -6.24
CA VAL A 262 -2.59 22.74 -7.03
C VAL A 262 -1.77 22.58 -8.31
N ALA A 263 -0.77 21.68 -8.32
CA ALA A 263 0.16 21.52 -9.45
C ALA A 263 -0.55 21.23 -10.77
N THR A 264 -1.55 20.35 -10.77
CA THR A 264 -2.32 20.00 -11.97
C THR A 264 -3.05 21.22 -12.55
N TYR A 265 -3.67 22.02 -11.69
CA TYR A 265 -4.35 23.25 -12.11
C TYR A 265 -3.36 24.32 -12.61
N TYR A 266 -2.21 24.45 -11.95
CA TYR A 266 -1.15 25.37 -12.36
C TYR A 266 -0.64 25.03 -13.76
N PHE A 267 -0.28 23.78 -14.03
CA PHE A 267 0.17 23.35 -15.36
C PHE A 267 -0.89 23.53 -16.43
N LYS A 268 -2.15 23.20 -16.12
CA LYS A 268 -3.26 23.34 -17.06
C LYS A 268 -3.59 24.81 -17.40
N TYR A 269 -3.66 25.69 -16.41
CA TYR A 269 -4.18 27.04 -16.61
C TYR A 269 -3.09 28.11 -16.74
N VAL A 270 -1.89 27.89 -16.21
CA VAL A 270 -0.80 28.85 -16.25
C VAL A 270 0.23 28.51 -17.33
N CYS A 271 0.62 27.24 -17.44
CA CYS A 271 1.63 26.80 -18.40
C CYS A 271 1.05 26.45 -19.78
N GLY A 272 -0.28 26.30 -19.91
CA GLY A 272 -0.95 26.03 -21.18
C GLY A 272 -0.63 24.65 -21.80
N ASN A 273 0.04 23.77 -21.06
CA ASN A 273 0.34 22.41 -21.44
C ASN A 273 -0.40 21.46 -20.49
N ALA A 274 -1.47 20.89 -20.97
CA ALA A 274 -2.12 19.75 -20.33
C ALA A 274 -1.74 18.47 -21.09
#